data_c024931e4dcecc61812aab6005a8aec4
#
_entry.id   c024931e4dcecc61812aab6005a8aec4
#
_cell.length_a   1.000
_cell.length_b   1.000
_cell.length_c   1.000
_cell.angle_alpha   90.00
_cell.angle_beta   90.00
_cell.angle_gamma   90.00
#
_symmetry.space_group_name_H-M   'P 1'
#
loop_
_entity.id
_entity.type
_entity.pdbx_description
1 polymer ?
#
loop_
_entity_poly.entity_id
_entity_poly.type
_entity_poly.pdbx_seq_one_letter_code
_entity_poly.pdbx_strand_id
1 'polypeptide(L)'
;ASDVYKRQELPLGKVFTPDFRFTIPSFQRAYIWKTENILQLVSDLDDACKSPGTPYFLGSLILVREGDNRYDVIDGQQRLVSLSIIIAVLRDLERDPDLMRQLDALLVEPGDKLRGIVTEPRLTLRERDAAFFREHVQEDNLESVFDMNDDDLATAAQRNIVANIRKTYDEISNWSASERQQFAQYLVNEVTLVIVTTDDLDGAHRIFDVMNMRGLPLTSSDVFKARATAGLSTAELDVYAARWDDIIDPIGDDPHDCEEFFAYLHLVLTHKPATDKLIEDFLADVLQPYIDKGTVPTFINQVLAPYAMAWRIIARPSDTV
;
A
#
# COMPACT_ATOMS: atom_id res chain seq x y z
N ALA A 1 -7.97 30.79 -0.37
CA ALA A 1 -6.93 30.03 -1.01
C ALA A 1 -7.62 29.00 -1.90
N SER A 2 -7.41 29.07 -3.22
CA SER A 2 -7.93 28.05 -4.13
C SER A 2 -7.10 26.80 -3.93
N ASP A 3 -7.73 25.69 -3.55
CA ASP A 3 -7.11 24.37 -3.53
C ASP A 3 -6.65 24.06 -4.97
N VAL A 4 -5.36 24.25 -5.23
CA VAL A 4 -4.77 23.99 -6.54
C VAL A 4 -4.33 22.53 -6.57
N TYR A 5 -5.28 21.63 -6.82
CA TYR A 5 -4.95 20.28 -7.23
C TYR A 5 -4.86 20.20 -8.76
N LYS A 6 -3.88 19.47 -9.26
CA LYS A 6 -3.79 19.12 -10.68
C LYS A 6 -4.38 17.73 -10.88
N ARG A 7 -5.23 17.61 -11.89
CA ARG A 7 -5.82 16.33 -12.30
C ARG A 7 -5.44 16.04 -13.74
N GLN A 8 -4.94 14.83 -13.98
CA GLN A 8 -4.63 14.35 -15.33
C GLN A 8 -4.93 12.87 -15.44
N GLU A 9 -5.44 12.44 -16.57
CA GLU A 9 -5.59 11.04 -16.92
C GLU A 9 -4.38 10.61 -17.74
N LEU A 10 -3.74 9.52 -17.31
CA LEU A 10 -2.52 9.02 -17.93
C LEU A 10 -2.61 7.51 -18.14
N PRO A 11 -2.12 6.99 -19.28
CA PRO A 11 -1.88 5.56 -19.42
C PRO A 11 -0.76 5.11 -18.48
N LEU A 12 -0.80 3.85 -18.06
CA LEU A 12 0.12 3.29 -17.07
C LEU A 12 1.59 3.51 -17.46
N GLY A 13 1.92 3.37 -18.75
CA GLY A 13 3.27 3.60 -19.24
C GLY A 13 3.77 5.05 -19.12
N LYS A 14 2.87 6.00 -18.79
CA LYS A 14 3.23 7.38 -18.44
C LYS A 14 3.29 7.62 -16.93
N VAL A 15 2.73 6.71 -16.16
CA VAL A 15 2.76 6.75 -14.69
C VAL A 15 4.07 6.16 -14.17
N PHE A 16 4.52 5.06 -14.74
CA PHE A 16 5.80 4.41 -14.38
C PHE A 16 6.96 4.95 -15.24
N THR A 17 7.22 6.26 -15.11
CA THR A 17 8.29 6.99 -15.85
C THR A 17 9.16 7.80 -14.88
N PRO A 18 10.26 8.40 -15.34
CA PRO A 18 11.09 9.32 -14.54
C PRO A 18 10.33 10.53 -13.96
N ASP A 19 9.16 10.86 -14.50
CA ASP A 19 8.34 11.99 -14.05
C ASP A 19 7.65 11.70 -12.70
N PHE A 20 7.60 10.42 -12.30
CA PHE A 20 6.96 9.98 -11.05
C PHE A 20 7.87 9.01 -10.30
N ARG A 21 8.19 9.36 -9.05
CA ARG A 21 8.77 8.48 -8.03
C ARG A 21 7.84 8.45 -6.85
N PHE A 22 7.31 7.28 -6.56
CA PHE A 22 6.30 7.09 -5.54
C PHE A 22 6.92 6.60 -4.25
N THR A 23 6.49 7.18 -3.14
CA THR A 23 6.79 6.69 -1.79
C THR A 23 5.48 6.40 -1.07
N ILE A 24 5.39 5.26 -0.41
CA ILE A 24 4.31 4.95 0.51
C ILE A 24 4.75 5.42 1.90
N PRO A 25 4.16 6.51 2.45
CA PRO A 25 4.53 7.00 3.77
C PRO A 25 4.28 5.97 4.88
N SER A 26 5.05 6.03 5.96
CA SER A 26 4.96 5.07 7.08
C SER A 26 3.61 5.09 7.80
N PHE A 27 2.88 6.20 7.76
CA PHE A 27 1.54 6.29 8.34
C PHE A 27 0.47 5.59 7.48
N GLN A 28 0.75 5.29 6.20
CA GLN A 28 -0.16 4.53 5.35
C GLN A 28 -0.21 3.06 5.81
N ARG A 29 -1.34 2.40 5.53
CA ARG A 29 -1.47 0.97 5.82
C ARG A 29 -0.50 0.14 5.00
N ALA A 30 -0.22 -1.07 5.48
CA ALA A 30 0.56 -2.06 4.77
C ALA A 30 -0.09 -2.48 3.44
N TYR A 31 0.63 -3.28 2.65
CA TYR A 31 0.02 -3.99 1.54
C TYR A 31 -0.86 -5.13 2.07
N ILE A 32 -2.17 -5.03 1.86
CA ILE A 32 -3.16 -5.96 2.42
C ILE A 32 -3.91 -6.78 1.36
N TRP A 33 -3.76 -6.48 0.08
CA TRP A 33 -4.44 -7.25 -0.97
C TRP A 33 -4.02 -8.71 -0.93
N LYS A 34 -5.03 -9.58 -0.86
CA LYS A 34 -4.88 -11.03 -0.90
C LYS A 34 -4.87 -11.52 -2.35
N THR A 35 -4.66 -12.80 -2.52
CA THR A 35 -4.56 -13.45 -3.84
C THR A 35 -5.81 -13.25 -4.70
N GLU A 36 -6.99 -13.22 -4.08
CA GLU A 36 -8.25 -12.98 -4.77
C GLU A 36 -8.30 -11.59 -5.42
N ASN A 37 -7.75 -10.57 -4.73
CA ASN A 37 -7.75 -9.20 -5.23
C ASN A 37 -6.86 -9.05 -6.47
N ILE A 38 -5.62 -9.59 -6.41
CA ILE A 38 -4.70 -9.45 -7.55
C ILE A 38 -5.11 -10.32 -8.72
N LEU A 39 -5.63 -11.54 -8.49
CA LEU A 39 -6.14 -12.40 -9.56
C LEU A 39 -7.38 -11.80 -10.22
N GLN A 40 -8.27 -11.16 -9.45
CA GLN A 40 -9.39 -10.42 -10.01
C GLN A 40 -8.89 -9.28 -10.91
N LEU A 41 -7.87 -8.53 -10.45
CA LEU A 41 -7.27 -7.47 -11.27
C LEU A 41 -6.67 -8.03 -12.57
N VAL A 42 -5.93 -9.14 -12.50
CA VAL A 42 -5.37 -9.79 -13.71
C VAL A 42 -6.47 -10.23 -14.65
N SER A 43 -7.54 -10.87 -14.14
CA SER A 43 -8.70 -11.31 -14.93
C SER A 43 -9.41 -10.14 -15.60
N ASP A 44 -9.70 -9.06 -14.86
CA ASP A 44 -10.38 -7.88 -15.40
C ASP A 44 -9.56 -7.20 -16.51
N LEU A 45 -8.23 -7.15 -16.34
CA LEU A 45 -7.33 -6.59 -17.35
C LEU A 45 -7.18 -7.49 -18.58
N ASP A 46 -7.18 -8.82 -18.41
CA ASP A 46 -7.12 -9.79 -19.50
C ASP A 46 -8.42 -9.77 -20.33
N ASP A 47 -9.57 -9.72 -19.67
CA ASP A 47 -10.87 -9.59 -20.33
C ASP A 47 -10.97 -8.28 -21.12
N ALA A 48 -10.49 -7.19 -20.56
CA ALA A 48 -10.43 -5.90 -21.24
C ALA A 48 -9.45 -5.92 -22.42
N CYS A 49 -8.30 -6.56 -22.27
CA CYS A 49 -7.30 -6.74 -23.34
C CYS A 49 -7.89 -7.51 -24.54
N LYS A 50 -8.76 -8.48 -24.29
CA LYS A 50 -9.45 -9.26 -25.32
C LYS A 50 -10.61 -8.51 -25.99
N SER A 51 -10.98 -7.33 -25.46
CA SER A 51 -12.09 -6.49 -25.95
C SER A 51 -11.52 -5.23 -26.65
N PRO A 52 -11.21 -5.27 -27.95
CA PRO A 52 -10.45 -4.21 -28.62
C PRO A 52 -11.13 -2.83 -28.57
N GLY A 53 -10.34 -1.78 -28.34
CA GLY A 53 -10.76 -0.38 -28.44
C GLY A 53 -11.44 0.20 -27.21
N THR A 54 -11.38 -0.48 -26.06
CA THR A 54 -11.91 0.04 -24.81
C THR A 54 -10.76 0.22 -23.81
N PRO A 55 -10.32 1.46 -23.48
CA PRO A 55 -9.38 1.70 -22.39
C PRO A 55 -9.96 1.20 -21.07
N TYR A 56 -9.11 0.61 -20.23
CA TYR A 56 -9.50 0.19 -18.88
C TYR A 56 -9.16 1.28 -17.87
N PHE A 57 -10.19 1.83 -17.24
CA PHE A 57 -10.00 2.79 -16.16
C PHE A 57 -9.76 2.08 -14.82
N LEU A 58 -8.52 2.13 -14.35
CA LEU A 58 -8.11 1.45 -13.12
C LEU A 58 -8.45 2.23 -11.85
N GLY A 59 -8.81 3.50 -11.96
CA GLY A 59 -9.14 4.36 -10.82
C GLY A 59 -8.21 5.57 -10.69
N SER A 60 -8.14 6.12 -9.48
CA SER A 60 -7.33 7.32 -9.21
C SER A 60 -6.16 7.03 -8.29
N LEU A 61 -5.10 7.85 -8.42
CA LEU A 61 -4.02 8.00 -7.44
C LEU A 61 -4.12 9.39 -6.85
N ILE A 62 -4.07 9.50 -5.52
CA ILE A 62 -3.98 10.78 -4.81
C ILE A 62 -2.57 10.91 -4.27
N LEU A 63 -1.89 11.96 -4.67
CA LEU A 63 -0.47 12.16 -4.46
C LEU A 63 -0.21 13.52 -3.80
N VAL A 64 0.70 13.53 -2.83
CA VAL A 64 1.30 14.77 -2.30
C VAL A 64 2.69 14.93 -2.93
N ARG A 65 2.96 16.13 -3.43
CA ARG A 65 4.25 16.44 -4.03
C ARG A 65 5.29 16.74 -2.94
N GLU A 66 6.38 15.98 -2.93
CA GLU A 66 7.52 16.16 -2.02
C GLU A 66 8.78 16.74 -2.74
N GLY A 67 8.71 16.91 -4.06
CA GLY A 67 9.82 17.43 -4.87
C GLY A 67 9.48 17.46 -6.35
N ASP A 68 10.46 17.63 -7.21
CA ASP A 68 10.24 17.81 -8.65
C ASP A 68 9.51 16.62 -9.28
N ASN A 69 9.89 15.39 -8.92
CA ASN A 69 9.29 14.15 -9.42
C ASN A 69 9.03 13.13 -8.30
N ARG A 70 9.04 13.55 -7.04
CA ARG A 70 8.80 12.71 -5.86
C ARG A 70 7.41 12.98 -5.31
N TYR A 71 6.69 11.91 -5.03
CA TYR A 71 5.30 11.96 -4.60
C TYR A 71 5.02 10.94 -3.51
N ASP A 72 4.42 11.40 -2.44
CA ASP A 72 3.85 10.54 -1.42
C ASP A 72 2.46 10.06 -1.86
N VAL A 73 2.24 8.76 -1.79
CA VAL A 73 0.99 8.12 -2.19
C VAL A 73 0.01 8.14 -1.02
N ILE A 74 -1.08 8.87 -1.18
CA ILE A 74 -2.15 8.95 -0.18
C ILE A 74 -3.27 7.96 -0.50
N ASP A 75 -3.59 7.75 -1.78
CA ASP A 75 -4.51 6.70 -2.22
C ASP A 75 -3.99 6.02 -3.48
N GLY A 76 -4.33 4.73 -3.63
CA GLY A 76 -3.95 3.88 -4.75
C GLY A 76 -2.71 3.02 -4.52
N GLN A 77 -2.17 3.00 -3.32
CA GLN A 77 -0.98 2.21 -2.96
C GLN A 77 -1.14 0.71 -3.27
N GLN A 78 -2.29 0.10 -2.95
CA GLN A 78 -2.54 -1.32 -3.20
C GLN A 78 -2.45 -1.63 -4.69
N ARG A 79 -3.00 -0.75 -5.53
CA ARG A 79 -2.95 -0.86 -7.00
C ARG A 79 -1.51 -0.74 -7.53
N LEU A 80 -0.74 0.26 -7.05
CA LEU A 80 0.65 0.44 -7.47
C LEU A 80 1.52 -0.77 -7.13
N VAL A 81 1.37 -1.32 -5.92
CA VAL A 81 2.10 -2.53 -5.50
C VAL A 81 1.70 -3.72 -6.37
N SER A 82 0.40 -3.96 -6.59
CA SER A 82 -0.09 -5.08 -7.40
C SER A 82 0.32 -4.96 -8.86
N LEU A 83 0.29 -3.75 -9.45
CA LEU A 83 0.78 -3.50 -10.80
C LEU A 83 2.29 -3.78 -10.90
N SER A 84 3.06 -3.39 -9.90
CA SER A 84 4.50 -3.68 -9.87
C SER A 84 4.76 -5.19 -9.80
N ILE A 85 3.96 -5.95 -9.05
CA ILE A 85 4.03 -7.42 -9.01
C ILE A 85 3.71 -8.02 -10.39
N ILE A 86 2.62 -7.58 -11.03
CA ILE A 86 2.23 -8.05 -12.37
C ILE A 86 3.34 -7.78 -13.39
N ILE A 87 3.92 -6.56 -13.39
CA ILE A 87 5.01 -6.18 -14.29
C ILE A 87 6.27 -7.03 -14.03
N ALA A 88 6.60 -7.28 -12.75
CA ALA A 88 7.74 -8.12 -12.38
C ALA A 88 7.57 -9.57 -12.86
N VAL A 89 6.37 -10.14 -12.73
CA VAL A 89 6.05 -11.47 -13.25
C VAL A 89 6.13 -11.52 -14.79
N LEU A 90 5.61 -10.51 -15.48
CA LEU A 90 5.72 -10.41 -16.93
C LEU A 90 7.20 -10.31 -17.37
N ARG A 91 8.02 -9.53 -16.67
CA ARG A 91 9.47 -9.41 -16.92
C ARG A 91 10.17 -10.75 -16.77
N ASP A 92 9.89 -11.47 -15.69
CA ASP A 92 10.54 -12.76 -15.39
C ASP A 92 10.17 -13.86 -16.41
N LEU A 93 8.94 -13.87 -16.88
CA LEU A 93 8.44 -14.82 -17.90
C LEU A 93 8.83 -14.44 -19.33
N GLU A 94 9.32 -13.21 -19.58
CA GLU A 94 9.71 -12.77 -20.92
C GLU A 94 11.06 -13.36 -21.33
N ARG A 95 11.25 -13.58 -22.62
CA ARG A 95 12.50 -14.11 -23.19
C ARG A 95 13.16 -13.14 -24.20
N ASP A 96 12.42 -12.15 -24.68
CA ASP A 96 12.97 -11.07 -25.51
C ASP A 96 13.71 -10.06 -24.63
N PRO A 97 15.05 -9.91 -24.79
CA PRO A 97 15.85 -9.02 -23.95
C PRO A 97 15.46 -7.55 -24.07
N ASP A 98 14.84 -7.14 -25.17
CA ASP A 98 14.41 -5.76 -25.38
C ASP A 98 13.12 -5.48 -24.61
N LEU A 99 12.18 -6.43 -24.62
CA LEU A 99 10.95 -6.35 -23.82
C LEU A 99 11.26 -6.48 -22.32
N MET A 100 12.15 -7.39 -21.92
CA MET A 100 12.62 -7.49 -20.54
C MET A 100 13.13 -6.14 -20.01
N ARG A 101 14.01 -5.48 -20.78
CA ARG A 101 14.53 -4.14 -20.40
C ARG A 101 13.44 -3.07 -20.31
N GLN A 102 12.44 -3.12 -21.20
CA GLN A 102 11.32 -2.18 -21.16
C GLN A 102 10.44 -2.40 -19.94
N LEU A 103 10.15 -3.66 -19.57
CA LEU A 103 9.40 -4.00 -18.36
C LEU A 103 10.18 -3.63 -17.09
N ASP A 104 11.50 -3.89 -17.08
CA ASP A 104 12.38 -3.50 -15.98
C ASP A 104 12.39 -1.98 -15.75
N ALA A 105 12.43 -1.18 -16.83
CA ALA A 105 12.38 0.27 -16.75
C ALA A 105 11.07 0.84 -16.16
N LEU A 106 9.99 0.06 -16.14
CA LEU A 106 8.75 0.42 -15.43
C LEU A 106 8.87 0.20 -13.92
N LEU A 107 9.75 -0.68 -13.45
CA LEU A 107 9.95 -0.99 -12.03
C LEU A 107 11.04 -0.13 -11.40
N VAL A 108 12.10 0.10 -12.14
CA VAL A 108 13.28 0.85 -11.69
C VAL A 108 13.68 1.92 -12.69
N GLU A 109 14.16 3.05 -12.20
CA GLU A 109 14.90 4.01 -13.02
C GLU A 109 16.26 3.40 -13.36
N PRO A 110 16.55 3.11 -14.62
CA PRO A 110 17.85 2.56 -14.97
C PRO A 110 18.97 3.55 -14.63
N GLY A 111 19.98 3.09 -13.94
CA GLY A 111 21.18 3.86 -13.64
C GLY A 111 22.01 4.10 -14.90
N ASP A 112 22.82 5.14 -14.86
CA ASP A 112 23.84 5.42 -15.87
C ASP A 112 25.20 5.55 -15.20
N LYS A 113 26.00 4.48 -15.27
CA LYS A 113 27.33 4.45 -14.63
C LYS A 113 28.28 5.50 -15.19
N LEU A 114 28.13 5.88 -16.47
CA LEU A 114 28.96 6.92 -17.08
C LEU A 114 28.64 8.31 -16.56
N ARG A 115 27.37 8.54 -16.17
CA ARG A 115 26.88 9.80 -15.59
C ARG A 115 26.83 9.77 -14.07
N GLY A 116 27.20 8.66 -13.43
CA GLY A 116 27.11 8.50 -11.98
C GLY A 116 25.65 8.42 -11.45
N ILE A 117 24.69 8.07 -12.32
CA ILE A 117 23.29 7.91 -11.93
C ILE A 117 23.12 6.50 -11.38
N VAL A 118 22.61 6.41 -10.15
CA VAL A 118 22.31 5.14 -9.47
C VAL A 118 20.91 4.67 -9.89
N THR A 119 20.73 3.35 -9.99
CA THR A 119 19.40 2.74 -10.16
C THR A 119 18.51 3.07 -8.96
N GLU A 120 17.33 3.60 -9.20
CA GLU A 120 16.36 3.95 -8.17
C GLU A 120 15.00 3.28 -8.42
N PRO A 121 14.31 2.77 -7.39
CA PRO A 121 12.99 2.18 -7.54
C PRO A 121 11.96 3.26 -7.95
N ARG A 122 10.97 2.87 -8.77
CA ARG A 122 9.82 3.74 -9.09
C ARG A 122 8.84 3.85 -7.94
N LEU A 123 8.75 2.82 -7.11
CA LEU A 123 7.89 2.73 -5.95
C LEU A 123 8.70 2.29 -4.73
N THR A 124 8.72 3.11 -3.70
CA THR A 124 9.32 2.77 -2.41
C THR A 124 8.20 2.50 -1.41
N LEU A 125 8.18 1.31 -0.82
CA LEU A 125 7.24 0.96 0.24
C LEU A 125 7.69 1.57 1.57
N ARG A 126 6.87 1.39 2.61
CA ARG A 126 7.22 1.73 3.98
C ARG A 126 8.53 1.07 4.37
N GLU A 127 9.29 1.66 5.28
CA GLU A 127 10.65 1.25 5.66
C GLU A 127 10.77 -0.26 5.93
N ARG A 128 9.80 -0.86 6.66
CA ARG A 128 9.79 -2.29 7.01
C ARG A 128 9.68 -3.23 5.81
N ASP A 129 9.07 -2.78 4.73
CA ASP A 129 8.76 -3.59 3.57
C ASP A 129 9.59 -3.17 2.34
N ALA A 130 10.25 -1.99 2.40
CA ALA A 130 10.94 -1.38 1.27
C ALA A 130 12.10 -2.24 0.73
N ALA A 131 12.96 -2.74 1.61
CA ALA A 131 14.10 -3.57 1.21
C ALA A 131 13.64 -4.89 0.59
N PHE A 132 12.65 -5.54 1.20
CA PHE A 132 12.06 -6.77 0.71
C PHE A 132 11.41 -6.60 -0.67
N PHE A 133 10.59 -5.56 -0.84
CA PHE A 133 9.91 -5.28 -2.10
C PHE A 133 10.88 -4.93 -3.21
N ARG A 134 11.91 -4.14 -2.88
CA ARG A 134 12.97 -3.81 -3.83
C ARG A 134 13.70 -5.05 -4.32
N GLU A 135 14.15 -5.90 -3.41
CA GLU A 135 14.94 -7.10 -3.72
C GLU A 135 14.15 -8.11 -4.56
N HIS A 136 12.89 -8.40 -4.19
CA HIS A 136 12.13 -9.52 -4.75
C HIS A 136 11.14 -9.13 -5.86
N VAL A 137 10.82 -7.85 -6.01
CA VAL A 137 9.87 -7.37 -7.04
C VAL A 137 10.56 -6.48 -8.06
N GLN A 138 11.34 -5.50 -7.59
CA GLN A 138 11.90 -4.47 -8.47
C GLN A 138 13.26 -4.86 -9.05
N GLU A 139 14.12 -5.48 -8.28
CA GLU A 139 15.34 -6.10 -8.78
C GLU A 139 15.03 -7.49 -9.37
N ASP A 140 15.95 -8.02 -10.18
CA ASP A 140 15.76 -9.28 -10.90
C ASP A 140 16.02 -10.50 -9.99
N ASN A 141 15.17 -10.68 -8.98
CA ASN A 141 15.28 -11.74 -7.97
C ASN A 141 13.92 -12.36 -7.60
N LEU A 142 13.00 -12.40 -8.55
CA LEU A 142 11.65 -12.92 -8.31
C LEU A 142 11.67 -14.41 -7.94
N GLU A 143 12.57 -15.19 -8.54
CA GLU A 143 12.65 -16.64 -8.31
C GLU A 143 12.86 -17.00 -6.84
N SER A 144 13.54 -16.15 -6.08
CA SER A 144 13.85 -16.41 -4.66
C SER A 144 12.60 -16.55 -3.78
N VAL A 145 11.46 -15.95 -4.17
CA VAL A 145 10.23 -16.04 -3.36
C VAL A 145 9.56 -17.42 -3.40
N PHE A 146 9.89 -18.27 -4.38
CA PHE A 146 9.26 -19.59 -4.51
C PHE A 146 9.71 -20.59 -3.43
N ASP A 147 10.90 -20.41 -2.88
CA ASP A 147 11.47 -21.25 -1.82
C ASP A 147 11.23 -20.70 -0.40
N MET A 148 10.66 -19.49 -0.25
CA MET A 148 10.39 -18.87 1.05
C MET A 148 9.25 -19.57 1.79
N ASN A 149 9.41 -19.70 3.11
CA ASN A 149 8.35 -20.11 4.03
C ASN A 149 7.81 -18.90 4.78
N ASP A 150 6.66 -19.04 5.42
CA ASP A 150 6.05 -17.94 6.20
C ASP A 150 6.95 -17.45 7.33
N ASP A 151 7.78 -18.34 7.90
CA ASP A 151 8.74 -17.99 8.97
C ASP A 151 9.89 -17.09 8.47
N ASP A 152 10.15 -17.06 7.16
CA ASP A 152 11.15 -16.19 6.55
C ASP A 152 10.63 -14.75 6.36
N LEU A 153 9.34 -14.52 6.58
CA LEU A 153 8.64 -13.28 6.24
C LEU A 153 8.29 -12.47 7.50
N ALA A 154 8.91 -11.30 7.63
CA ALA A 154 8.83 -10.49 8.85
C ALA A 154 7.45 -9.81 9.05
N THR A 155 6.70 -9.53 7.96
CA THR A 155 5.44 -8.77 8.03
C THR A 155 4.31 -9.47 7.29
N ALA A 156 3.05 -9.12 7.65
CA ALA A 156 1.87 -9.57 6.89
C ALA A 156 1.92 -9.07 5.42
N ALA A 157 2.46 -7.87 5.19
CA ALA A 157 2.64 -7.34 3.84
C ALA A 157 3.59 -8.20 3.00
N GLN A 158 4.71 -8.65 3.56
CA GLN A 158 5.64 -9.55 2.87
C GLN A 158 4.99 -10.89 2.52
N ARG A 159 4.21 -11.47 3.45
CA ARG A 159 3.42 -12.69 3.17
C ARG A 159 2.43 -12.49 2.03
N ASN A 160 1.70 -11.36 2.02
CA ASN A 160 0.78 -11.04 0.94
C ASN A 160 1.50 -10.83 -0.40
N ILE A 161 2.65 -10.13 -0.40
CA ILE A 161 3.48 -9.92 -1.61
C ILE A 161 3.92 -11.28 -2.18
N VAL A 162 4.47 -12.16 -1.36
CA VAL A 162 4.93 -13.50 -1.80
C VAL A 162 3.77 -14.33 -2.33
N ALA A 163 2.64 -14.39 -1.60
CA ALA A 163 1.47 -15.12 -2.04
C ALA A 163 0.94 -14.58 -3.38
N ASN A 164 0.89 -13.26 -3.54
CA ASN A 164 0.44 -12.61 -4.76
C ASN A 164 1.40 -12.83 -5.94
N ILE A 165 2.72 -12.78 -5.71
CA ILE A 165 3.71 -13.12 -6.74
C ILE A 165 3.48 -14.56 -7.23
N ARG A 166 3.44 -15.52 -6.32
CA ARG A 166 3.26 -16.94 -6.65
C ARG A 166 1.98 -17.18 -7.46
N LYS A 167 0.86 -16.62 -7.02
CA LYS A 167 -0.43 -16.78 -7.70
C LYS A 167 -0.49 -16.07 -9.04
N THR A 168 0.06 -14.88 -9.15
CA THR A 168 0.15 -14.15 -10.43
C THR A 168 1.07 -14.90 -11.41
N TYR A 169 2.17 -15.45 -10.92
CA TYR A 169 3.08 -16.26 -11.73
C TYR A 169 2.41 -17.54 -12.22
N ASP A 170 1.72 -18.28 -11.34
CA ASP A 170 0.96 -19.48 -11.69
C ASP A 170 -0.05 -19.19 -12.80
N GLU A 171 -0.77 -18.06 -12.72
CA GLU A 171 -1.77 -17.66 -13.71
C GLU A 171 -1.11 -17.30 -15.04
N ILE A 172 -0.18 -16.34 -15.04
CA ILE A 172 0.40 -15.76 -16.27
C ILE A 172 1.35 -16.75 -16.98
N SER A 173 2.01 -17.66 -16.25
CA SER A 173 2.89 -18.67 -16.85
C SER A 173 2.19 -19.64 -17.77
N ASN A 174 0.88 -19.85 -17.58
CA ASN A 174 0.03 -20.66 -18.44
C ASN A 174 -0.31 -20.01 -19.80
N TRP A 175 -0.08 -18.70 -19.92
CA TRP A 175 -0.35 -17.97 -21.15
C TRP A 175 0.79 -18.18 -22.17
N SER A 176 0.44 -18.15 -23.47
CA SER A 176 1.48 -18.14 -24.51
C SER A 176 2.30 -16.86 -24.47
N ALA A 177 3.50 -16.90 -25.05
CA ALA A 177 4.36 -15.71 -25.16
C ALA A 177 3.63 -14.54 -25.87
N SER A 178 2.83 -14.85 -26.91
CA SER A 178 2.05 -13.81 -27.62
C SER A 178 0.98 -13.19 -26.74
N GLU A 179 0.27 -13.98 -25.92
CA GLU A 179 -0.73 -13.46 -24.99
C GLU A 179 -0.08 -12.56 -23.91
N ARG A 180 1.03 -12.99 -23.35
CA ARG A 180 1.79 -12.17 -22.39
C ARG A 180 2.26 -10.84 -22.97
N GLN A 181 2.78 -10.85 -24.20
CA GLN A 181 3.21 -9.62 -24.89
C GLN A 181 2.04 -8.70 -25.22
N GLN A 182 0.92 -9.24 -25.69
CA GLN A 182 -0.30 -8.49 -25.93
C GLN A 182 -0.84 -7.85 -24.67
N PHE A 183 -0.88 -8.62 -23.57
CA PHE A 183 -1.31 -8.13 -22.26
C PHE A 183 -0.38 -7.03 -21.72
N ALA A 184 0.96 -7.21 -21.83
CA ALA A 184 1.93 -6.19 -21.45
C ALA A 184 1.76 -4.88 -22.25
N GLN A 185 1.54 -4.98 -23.57
CA GLN A 185 1.26 -3.82 -24.41
C GLN A 185 -0.04 -3.12 -24.03
N TYR A 186 -1.10 -3.90 -23.76
CA TYR A 186 -2.39 -3.37 -23.31
C TYR A 186 -2.24 -2.67 -21.95
N LEU A 187 -1.57 -3.31 -20.99
CA LEU A 187 -1.30 -2.79 -19.66
C LEU A 187 -0.63 -1.41 -19.72
N VAL A 188 0.37 -1.26 -20.57
CA VAL A 188 1.15 -0.04 -20.67
C VAL A 188 0.41 1.09 -21.39
N ASN A 189 -0.36 0.77 -22.45
CA ASN A 189 -0.91 1.78 -23.35
C ASN A 189 -2.40 2.10 -23.13
N GLU A 190 -3.20 1.11 -22.69
CA GLU A 190 -4.66 1.21 -22.65
C GLU A 190 -5.23 1.23 -21.22
N VAL A 191 -4.43 0.82 -20.22
CA VAL A 191 -4.83 0.94 -18.81
C VAL A 191 -4.54 2.35 -18.32
N THR A 192 -5.57 3.07 -17.88
CA THR A 192 -5.46 4.48 -17.49
C THR A 192 -5.70 4.70 -16.01
N LEU A 193 -5.03 5.69 -15.46
CA LEU A 193 -5.18 6.17 -14.09
C LEU A 193 -5.43 7.69 -14.10
N VAL A 194 -6.28 8.16 -13.19
CA VAL A 194 -6.41 9.58 -12.91
C VAL A 194 -5.46 9.95 -11.79
N ILE A 195 -4.46 10.75 -12.12
CA ILE A 195 -3.49 11.28 -11.16
C ILE A 195 -4.01 12.60 -10.61
N VAL A 196 -4.19 12.67 -9.29
CA VAL A 196 -4.57 13.88 -8.56
C VAL A 196 -3.42 14.27 -7.68
N THR A 197 -2.80 15.42 -7.94
CA THR A 197 -1.66 15.92 -7.15
C THR A 197 -2.02 17.19 -6.40
N THR A 198 -1.60 17.27 -5.15
CA THR A 198 -1.65 18.46 -4.29
C THR A 198 -0.28 18.72 -3.67
N ASP A 199 -0.07 19.93 -3.19
CA ASP A 199 1.17 20.31 -2.52
C ASP A 199 1.05 20.25 -0.98
N ASP A 200 -0.11 19.84 -0.45
CA ASP A 200 -0.34 19.72 0.99
C ASP A 200 -1.10 18.44 1.37
N LEU A 201 -0.76 17.89 2.52
CA LEU A 201 -1.32 16.63 3.04
C LEU A 201 -2.81 16.79 3.45
N ASP A 202 -3.19 17.93 4.00
CA ASP A 202 -4.58 18.18 4.40
C ASP A 202 -5.50 18.27 3.18
N GLY A 203 -5.01 18.87 2.08
CA GLY A 203 -5.67 18.87 0.80
C GLY A 203 -5.86 17.47 0.25
N ALA A 204 -4.82 16.65 0.34
CA ALA A 204 -4.87 15.26 -0.10
C ALA A 204 -5.91 14.44 0.68
N HIS A 205 -5.96 14.58 2.01
CA HIS A 205 -6.96 13.90 2.83
C HIS A 205 -8.40 14.35 2.51
N ARG A 206 -8.63 15.64 2.31
CA ARG A 206 -9.96 16.13 1.88
C ARG A 206 -10.39 15.55 0.52
N ILE A 207 -9.46 15.45 -0.42
CA ILE A 207 -9.73 14.84 -1.74
C ILE A 207 -10.03 13.34 -1.56
N PHE A 208 -9.24 12.66 -0.74
CA PHE A 208 -9.42 11.25 -0.43
C PHE A 208 -10.81 10.96 0.17
N ASP A 209 -11.26 11.75 1.16
CA ASP A 209 -12.56 11.61 1.80
C ASP A 209 -13.72 11.75 0.78
N VAL A 210 -13.58 12.65 -0.18
CA VAL A 210 -14.58 12.86 -1.24
C VAL A 210 -14.57 11.74 -2.29
N MET A 211 -13.41 11.20 -2.62
CA MET A 211 -13.23 10.23 -3.70
C MET A 211 -13.36 8.78 -3.26
N ASN A 212 -13.17 8.48 -1.97
CA ASN A 212 -13.06 7.11 -1.44
C ASN A 212 -14.40 6.36 -1.32
N MET A 213 -15.45 6.82 -2.00
CA MET A 213 -16.76 6.14 -2.01
C MET A 213 -16.77 4.77 -2.73
N ARG A 214 -15.64 4.29 -3.27
CA ARG A 214 -15.58 3.07 -4.12
C ARG A 214 -14.37 2.13 -3.87
N GLY A 215 -13.48 2.43 -2.90
CA GLY A 215 -12.32 1.58 -2.55
C GLY A 215 -12.59 0.68 -1.33
N LEU A 216 -11.61 -0.15 -0.94
CA LEU A 216 -11.61 -0.75 0.39
C LEU A 216 -11.54 0.38 1.42
N PRO A 217 -12.57 0.55 2.27
CA PRO A 217 -12.60 1.65 3.22
C PRO A 217 -11.37 1.59 4.14
N LEU A 218 -10.89 2.75 4.58
CA LEU A 218 -9.93 2.81 5.67
C LEU A 218 -10.54 2.14 6.90
N THR A 219 -9.74 1.29 7.54
CA THR A 219 -10.15 0.76 8.85
C THR A 219 -10.08 1.86 9.90
N SER A 220 -10.81 1.68 11.00
CA SER A 220 -10.70 2.58 12.16
C SER A 220 -9.26 2.70 12.64
N SER A 221 -8.48 1.60 12.61
CA SER A 221 -7.06 1.60 12.94
C SER A 221 -6.22 2.48 12.03
N ASP A 222 -6.46 2.47 10.71
CA ASP A 222 -5.73 3.30 9.75
C ASP A 222 -5.93 4.79 10.05
N VAL A 223 -7.19 5.18 10.34
CA VAL A 223 -7.53 6.57 10.69
C VAL A 223 -6.87 6.98 12.00
N PHE A 224 -6.91 6.12 13.03
CA PHE A 224 -6.30 6.42 14.32
C PHE A 224 -4.79 6.52 14.22
N LYS A 225 -4.14 5.61 13.48
CA LYS A 225 -2.70 5.63 13.22
C LYS A 225 -2.28 6.93 12.54
N ALA A 226 -2.96 7.28 11.45
CA ALA A 226 -2.65 8.50 10.71
C ALA A 226 -2.79 9.75 11.59
N ARG A 227 -3.85 9.84 12.41
CA ARG A 227 -4.07 10.96 13.33
C ARG A 227 -3.05 10.99 14.47
N ALA A 228 -2.73 9.84 15.05
CA ALA A 228 -1.74 9.73 16.12
C ALA A 228 -0.35 10.17 15.66
N THR A 229 0.05 9.77 14.46
CA THR A 229 1.41 10.00 13.97
C THR A 229 1.62 11.36 13.29
N ALA A 230 0.56 12.05 12.87
CA ALA A 230 0.61 13.31 12.12
C ALA A 230 1.39 14.45 12.81
N GLY A 231 1.48 14.43 14.15
CA GLY A 231 2.20 15.46 14.93
C GLY A 231 3.61 15.05 15.38
N LEU A 232 4.09 13.86 14.99
CA LEU A 232 5.41 13.37 15.36
C LEU A 232 6.50 13.94 14.44
N SER A 233 7.72 14.04 14.95
CA SER A 233 8.88 14.35 14.11
C SER A 233 9.13 13.21 13.10
N THR A 234 9.80 13.50 11.98
CA THR A 234 10.09 12.49 10.96
C THR A 234 10.77 11.23 11.52
N ALA A 235 11.71 11.41 12.46
CA ALA A 235 12.42 10.30 13.10
C ALA A 235 11.52 9.47 14.03
N GLU A 236 10.53 10.07 14.66
CA GLU A 236 9.57 9.39 15.54
C GLU A 236 8.44 8.73 14.75
N LEU A 237 8.06 9.35 13.63
CA LEU A 237 6.95 8.87 12.79
C LEU A 237 7.17 7.43 12.35
N ASP A 238 8.33 7.11 11.78
CA ASP A 238 8.64 5.74 11.30
C ASP A 238 8.65 4.73 12.46
N VAL A 239 9.26 5.11 13.58
CA VAL A 239 9.34 4.25 14.77
C VAL A 239 7.95 3.95 15.35
N TYR A 240 7.11 4.97 15.53
CA TYR A 240 5.80 4.79 16.15
C TYR A 240 4.74 4.27 15.19
N ALA A 241 4.85 4.55 13.88
CA ALA A 241 4.03 3.92 12.87
C ALA A 241 4.31 2.41 12.79
N ALA A 242 5.58 2.00 12.79
CA ALA A 242 5.97 0.59 12.84
C ALA A 242 5.50 -0.08 14.15
N ARG A 243 5.66 0.64 15.28
CA ARG A 243 5.21 0.13 16.59
C ARG A 243 3.71 -0.05 16.66
N TRP A 244 2.93 0.86 16.04
CA TRP A 244 1.48 0.72 15.92
C TRP A 244 1.10 -0.56 15.17
N ASP A 245 1.74 -0.80 14.02
CA ASP A 245 1.50 -2.00 13.22
C ASP A 245 1.83 -3.27 14.01
N ASP A 246 2.98 -3.32 14.72
CA ASP A 246 3.35 -4.45 15.58
C ASP A 246 2.30 -4.77 16.66
N ILE A 247 1.59 -3.77 17.13
CA ILE A 247 0.55 -3.93 18.15
C ILE A 247 -0.77 -4.39 17.52
N ILE A 248 -1.13 -3.84 16.36
CA ILE A 248 -2.46 -4.04 15.74
C ILE A 248 -2.49 -5.27 14.83
N ASP A 249 -1.44 -5.53 14.03
CA ASP A 249 -1.41 -6.68 13.10
C ASP A 249 -1.78 -8.02 13.78
N PRO A 250 -1.33 -8.29 15.03
CA PRO A 250 -1.71 -9.53 15.72
C PRO A 250 -3.15 -9.60 16.22
N ILE A 251 -3.94 -8.52 16.14
CA ILE A 251 -5.35 -8.53 16.55
C ILE A 251 -6.18 -9.34 15.56
N GLY A 252 -5.93 -9.17 14.27
CA GLY A 252 -6.54 -9.96 13.19
C GLY A 252 -6.50 -9.24 11.86
N ASP A 253 -6.65 -10.04 10.80
CA ASP A 253 -6.70 -9.56 9.41
C ASP A 253 -8.09 -9.01 9.04
N ASP A 254 -9.13 -9.31 9.85
CA ASP A 254 -10.49 -8.83 9.61
C ASP A 254 -10.63 -7.39 10.17
N PRO A 255 -11.07 -6.42 9.35
CA PRO A 255 -11.36 -5.07 9.82
C PRO A 255 -12.31 -5.03 11.04
N HIS A 256 -13.23 -5.99 11.14
CA HIS A 256 -14.17 -6.10 12.24
C HIS A 256 -13.47 -6.40 13.58
N ASP A 257 -12.43 -7.24 13.59
CA ASP A 257 -11.65 -7.54 14.81
C ASP A 257 -11.02 -6.26 15.40
N CYS A 258 -10.50 -5.40 14.52
CA CYS A 258 -9.95 -4.11 14.93
C CYS A 258 -11.02 -3.14 15.44
N GLU A 259 -12.19 -3.10 14.80
CA GLU A 259 -13.31 -2.25 15.25
C GLU A 259 -13.80 -2.66 16.62
N GLU A 260 -13.99 -3.96 16.86
CA GLU A 260 -14.37 -4.48 18.17
C GLU A 260 -13.33 -4.13 19.25
N PHE A 261 -12.05 -4.30 18.94
CA PHE A 261 -10.97 -3.93 19.86
C PHE A 261 -11.02 -2.45 20.22
N PHE A 262 -11.14 -1.54 19.26
CA PHE A 262 -11.18 -0.10 19.52
C PHE A 262 -12.46 0.33 20.24
N ALA A 263 -13.60 -0.29 19.95
CA ALA A 263 -14.84 -0.06 20.67
C ALA A 263 -14.72 -0.49 22.14
N TYR A 264 -14.10 -1.64 22.38
CA TYR A 264 -13.81 -2.12 23.74
C TYR A 264 -12.82 -1.21 24.46
N LEU A 265 -11.73 -0.79 23.79
CA LEU A 265 -10.74 0.12 24.36
C LEU A 265 -11.37 1.47 24.74
N HIS A 266 -12.25 2.00 23.87
CA HIS A 266 -13.03 3.21 24.18
C HIS A 266 -13.87 3.03 25.43
N LEU A 267 -14.64 1.93 25.53
CA LEU A 267 -15.47 1.62 26.69
C LEU A 267 -14.65 1.56 27.98
N VAL A 268 -13.51 0.89 27.95
CA VAL A 268 -12.66 0.72 29.15
C VAL A 268 -12.06 2.04 29.62
N LEU A 269 -11.62 2.90 28.69
CA LEU A 269 -10.94 4.16 29.03
C LEU A 269 -11.92 5.29 29.40
N THR A 270 -13.11 5.30 28.79
CA THR A 270 -14.07 6.38 28.97
C THR A 270 -15.24 6.01 29.90
N HIS A 271 -15.43 4.71 30.19
CA HIS A 271 -16.61 4.15 30.86
C HIS A 271 -17.93 4.42 30.12
N LYS A 272 -17.87 4.67 28.79
CA LYS A 272 -19.02 4.88 27.92
C LYS A 272 -18.89 4.00 26.68
N PRO A 273 -19.97 3.33 26.23
CA PRO A 273 -19.91 2.63 24.95
C PRO A 273 -19.70 3.64 23.82
N ALA A 274 -18.93 3.25 22.79
CA ALA A 274 -18.87 4.02 21.56
C ALA A 274 -20.26 4.02 20.89
N THR A 275 -20.57 5.10 20.21
CA THR A 275 -21.80 5.20 19.37
C THR A 275 -21.55 4.50 18.02
N ASP A 276 -22.53 4.61 17.10
CA ASP A 276 -22.35 4.18 15.70
C ASP A 276 -21.23 4.95 14.96
N LYS A 277 -20.60 5.94 15.65
CA LYS A 277 -19.52 6.78 15.16
C LYS A 277 -18.21 6.52 15.90
N LEU A 278 -17.80 5.25 16.00
CA LEU A 278 -16.60 4.83 16.71
C LEU A 278 -15.38 5.72 16.43
N ILE A 279 -15.16 6.08 15.16
CA ILE A 279 -13.99 6.86 14.75
C ILE A 279 -14.02 8.26 15.40
N GLU A 280 -15.16 8.95 15.32
CA GLU A 280 -15.32 10.29 15.90
C GLU A 280 -15.18 10.25 17.43
N ASP A 281 -15.85 9.29 18.07
CA ASP A 281 -15.85 9.12 19.53
C ASP A 281 -14.43 8.80 20.05
N PHE A 282 -13.75 7.83 19.45
CA PHE A 282 -12.42 7.43 19.87
C PHE A 282 -11.38 8.54 19.65
N LEU A 283 -11.46 9.25 18.54
CA LEU A 283 -10.60 10.40 18.28
C LEU A 283 -10.80 11.48 19.33
N ALA A 284 -12.03 11.87 19.59
CA ALA A 284 -12.33 12.98 20.49
C ALA A 284 -12.05 12.63 21.96
N ASP A 285 -12.52 11.47 22.41
CA ASP A 285 -12.54 11.11 23.83
C ASP A 285 -11.22 10.47 24.30
N VAL A 286 -10.51 9.76 23.41
CA VAL A 286 -9.33 8.97 23.77
C VAL A 286 -8.05 9.56 23.18
N LEU A 287 -7.97 9.75 21.86
CA LEU A 287 -6.71 10.06 21.18
C LEU A 287 -6.33 11.54 21.23
N GLN A 288 -7.31 12.47 21.04
CA GLN A 288 -7.06 13.90 21.00
C GLN A 288 -6.36 14.44 22.24
N PRO A 289 -6.68 14.02 23.48
CA PRO A 289 -5.94 14.44 24.67
C PRO A 289 -4.43 14.12 24.66
N TYR A 290 -4.03 13.02 24.01
CA TYR A 290 -2.60 12.66 23.86
C TYR A 290 -1.93 13.46 22.74
N ILE A 291 -2.66 13.74 21.65
CA ILE A 291 -2.18 14.59 20.56
C ILE A 291 -1.93 16.00 21.07
N ASP A 292 -2.88 16.60 21.78
CA ASP A 292 -2.80 17.97 22.29
C ASP A 292 -1.64 18.15 23.30
N LYS A 293 -1.30 17.09 24.03
CA LYS A 293 -0.20 17.09 25.00
C LYS A 293 1.14 16.68 24.40
N GLY A 294 1.19 16.27 23.13
CA GLY A 294 2.41 15.71 22.52
C GLY A 294 2.88 14.40 23.16
N THR A 295 1.95 13.59 23.69
CA THR A 295 2.25 12.35 24.43
C THR A 295 1.77 11.11 23.71
N VAL A 296 1.65 11.15 22.40
CA VAL A 296 1.26 9.99 21.56
C VAL A 296 2.17 8.77 21.77
N PRO A 297 3.49 8.91 21.90
CA PRO A 297 4.37 7.79 22.27
C PRO A 297 3.96 7.07 23.54
N THR A 298 3.49 7.82 24.55
CA THR A 298 2.98 7.26 25.82
C THR A 298 1.68 6.48 25.59
N PHE A 299 0.75 7.01 24.78
CA PHE A 299 -0.47 6.31 24.40
C PHE A 299 -0.16 4.96 23.75
N ILE A 300 0.71 4.96 22.73
CA ILE A 300 1.06 3.73 22.00
C ILE A 300 1.67 2.68 22.91
N ASN A 301 2.65 3.06 23.74
CA ASN A 301 3.39 2.10 24.56
C ASN A 301 2.68 1.68 25.84
N GLN A 302 1.97 2.60 26.51
CA GLN A 302 1.42 2.37 27.85
C GLN A 302 -0.10 2.12 27.87
N VAL A 303 -0.78 2.41 26.76
CA VAL A 303 -2.22 2.18 26.63
C VAL A 303 -2.48 1.17 25.52
N LEU A 304 -2.19 1.50 24.28
CA LEU A 304 -2.53 0.66 23.13
C LEU A 304 -1.90 -0.74 23.25
N ALA A 305 -0.59 -0.83 23.49
CA ALA A 305 0.13 -2.10 23.53
C ALA A 305 -0.38 -3.07 24.63
N PRO A 306 -0.51 -2.67 25.90
CA PRO A 306 -0.96 -3.60 26.94
C PRO A 306 -2.44 -4.00 26.75
N TYR A 307 -3.30 -3.11 26.25
CA TYR A 307 -4.71 -3.46 26.01
C TYR A 307 -4.87 -4.38 24.79
N ALA A 308 -4.09 -4.18 23.73
CA ALA A 308 -4.07 -5.10 22.59
C ALA A 308 -3.58 -6.49 22.99
N MET A 309 -2.55 -6.58 23.82
CA MET A 309 -2.08 -7.86 24.38
C MET A 309 -3.18 -8.55 25.22
N ALA A 310 -3.87 -7.80 26.07
CA ALA A 310 -4.96 -8.34 26.88
C ALA A 310 -6.15 -8.80 26.00
N TRP A 311 -6.49 -8.03 24.96
CA TRP A 311 -7.53 -8.37 24.01
C TRP A 311 -7.28 -9.70 23.31
N ARG A 312 -6.07 -9.95 22.83
CA ARG A 312 -5.69 -11.22 22.19
C ARG A 312 -5.93 -12.42 23.09
N ILE A 313 -5.61 -12.30 24.39
CA ILE A 313 -5.83 -13.36 25.37
C ILE A 313 -7.33 -13.64 25.58
N ILE A 314 -8.16 -12.58 25.57
CA ILE A 314 -9.60 -12.69 25.85
C ILE A 314 -10.37 -13.13 24.59
N ALA A 315 -10.08 -12.56 23.45
CA ALA A 315 -10.82 -12.78 22.21
C ALA A 315 -10.43 -14.08 21.49
N ARG A 316 -9.15 -14.53 21.64
CA ARG A 316 -8.63 -15.76 21.01
C ARG A 316 -7.83 -16.61 22.02
N PRO A 317 -8.49 -17.28 22.99
CA PRO A 317 -7.80 -18.04 24.03
C PRO A 317 -6.96 -19.21 23.50
N SER A 318 -7.24 -19.71 22.29
CA SER A 318 -6.59 -20.88 21.70
C SER A 318 -5.23 -20.60 21.05
N ASP A 319 -4.90 -19.33 20.74
CA ASP A 319 -3.68 -18.96 20.03
C ASP A 319 -2.50 -18.60 20.96
N THR A 320 -2.66 -18.81 22.26
CA THR A 320 -1.69 -18.41 23.31
C THR A 320 -1.03 -19.60 24.04
N VAL A 321 -1.07 -20.82 23.49
CA VAL A 321 -0.40 -22.02 24.07
C VAL A 321 0.74 -22.49 23.18
#